data_27dbd0b49a22b86683f5e45516346446
#
_entry.id   27dbd0b49a22b86683f5e45516346446
#
_cell.length_a   1.000
_cell.length_b   1.000
_cell.length_c   1.000
_cell.angle_alpha   90.00
_cell.angle_beta   90.00
_cell.angle_gamma   90.00
#
_symmetry.space_group_name_H-M   'P 1'
#
loop_
_entity.id
_entity.type
_entity.pdbx_description
1 polymer ?
#
loop_
_entity_poly.entity_id
_entity_poly.type
_entity_poly.pdbx_seq_one_letter_code
_entity_poly.pdbx_strand_id
1 'polypeptide(L)'
;YEAALIEAYTSEVDQTAARERIAKAAEALKAKQSFAEVARNFSQGETRAEGGALGWFRLEDLAPELRSPVDNAVLNVPTGVVESSLGYHILLVEETKLEAGERLYKIHQIFIRKMSFADWLTLQMKTLPVSIISDEYEWRREEARIEFRSEEMRTFEKKLRESSESDPTLLF
;
A
#
# COMPACT_ATOMS: atom_id res chain seq x y z
N TYR A 1 -6.43 -0.64 -25.80
CA TYR A 1 -6.70 -1.60 -24.70
C TYR A 1 -6.35 -1.02 -23.32
N GLU A 2 -5.22 -0.33 -23.17
CA GLU A 2 -4.81 0.26 -21.90
C GLU A 2 -5.81 1.27 -21.36
N ALA A 3 -6.27 2.21 -22.21
CA ALA A 3 -7.26 3.20 -21.82
C ALA A 3 -8.59 2.55 -21.38
N ALA A 4 -9.04 1.50 -22.07
CA ALA A 4 -10.25 0.76 -21.71
C ALA A 4 -10.12 0.02 -20.37
N LEU A 5 -8.94 -0.54 -20.07
CA LEU A 5 -8.68 -1.19 -18.78
C LEU A 5 -8.65 -0.17 -17.63
N ILE A 6 -8.05 1.00 -17.87
CA ILE A 6 -8.03 2.09 -16.87
C ILE A 6 -9.45 2.61 -16.63
N GLU A 7 -10.25 2.76 -17.68
CA GLU A 7 -11.65 3.17 -17.58
C GLU A 7 -12.48 2.14 -16.80
N ALA A 8 -12.32 0.84 -17.10
CA ALA A 8 -12.97 -0.23 -16.37
C ALA A 8 -12.57 -0.23 -14.88
N TYR A 9 -11.27 -0.11 -14.59
CA TYR A 9 -10.77 0.00 -13.22
C TYR A 9 -11.41 1.19 -12.49
N THR A 10 -11.43 2.37 -13.10
CA THR A 10 -11.96 3.58 -12.43
C THR A 10 -13.47 3.52 -12.22
N SER A 11 -14.20 2.81 -13.08
CA SER A 11 -15.66 2.64 -12.96
C SER A 11 -16.09 1.50 -12.04
N GLU A 12 -15.31 0.41 -11.97
CA GLU A 12 -15.67 -0.81 -11.25
C GLU A 12 -15.08 -0.87 -9.84
N VAL A 13 -13.92 -0.21 -9.60
CA VAL A 13 -13.29 -0.30 -8.29
C VAL A 13 -14.02 0.52 -7.26
N ASP A 14 -14.72 -0.18 -6.39
CA ASP A 14 -15.37 0.41 -5.22
C ASP A 14 -14.38 0.53 -4.05
N GLN A 15 -14.05 1.78 -3.71
CA GLN A 15 -13.20 2.12 -2.56
C GLN A 15 -14.02 2.26 -1.26
N THR A 16 -15.31 1.91 -1.27
CA THR A 16 -16.23 2.09 -0.13
C THR A 16 -15.71 1.38 1.11
N ALA A 17 -15.25 0.13 0.99
CA ALA A 17 -14.72 -0.63 2.11
C ALA A 17 -13.50 0.04 2.77
N ALA A 18 -12.59 0.61 1.97
CA ALA A 18 -11.43 1.34 2.49
C ALA A 18 -11.85 2.66 3.18
N ARG A 19 -12.80 3.39 2.58
CA ARG A 19 -13.36 4.62 3.16
C ARG A 19 -14.09 4.36 4.46
N GLU A 20 -14.91 3.32 4.53
CA GLU A 20 -15.59 2.92 5.77
C GLU A 20 -14.61 2.52 6.86
N ARG A 21 -13.57 1.78 6.50
CA ARG A 21 -12.55 1.36 7.46
C ARG A 21 -11.79 2.53 8.06
N ILE A 22 -11.36 3.50 7.25
CA ILE A 22 -10.68 4.70 7.75
C ILE A 22 -11.64 5.60 8.55
N ALA A 23 -12.91 5.68 8.15
CA ALA A 23 -13.93 6.42 8.90
C ALA A 23 -14.13 5.82 10.31
N LYS A 24 -14.23 4.49 10.42
CA LYS A 24 -14.30 3.80 11.73
C LYS A 24 -13.08 4.06 12.59
N ALA A 25 -11.88 4.11 12.01
CA ALA A 25 -10.66 4.48 12.73
C ALA A 25 -10.74 5.94 13.23
N ALA A 26 -11.22 6.86 12.40
CA ALA A 26 -11.39 8.27 12.80
C ALA A 26 -12.41 8.42 13.91
N GLU A 27 -13.51 7.67 13.90
CA GLU A 27 -14.51 7.66 14.97
C GLU A 27 -13.96 7.11 16.28
N ALA A 28 -13.15 6.02 16.22
CA ALA A 28 -12.48 5.47 17.40
C ALA A 28 -11.53 6.48 18.05
N LEU A 29 -10.79 7.26 17.24
CA LEU A 29 -9.95 8.36 17.74
C LEU A 29 -10.78 9.50 18.36
N LYS A 30 -11.91 9.87 17.76
CA LYS A 30 -12.86 10.84 18.35
C LYS A 30 -13.43 10.36 19.68
N ALA A 31 -13.64 9.05 19.83
CA ALA A 31 -14.04 8.40 21.06
C ALA A 31 -12.89 8.26 22.09
N LYS A 32 -11.75 8.94 21.84
CA LYS A 32 -10.55 8.98 22.71
C LYS A 32 -9.86 7.64 22.93
N GLN A 33 -10.01 6.68 22.01
CA GLN A 33 -9.13 5.52 21.98
C GLN A 33 -7.70 5.98 21.64
N SER A 34 -6.69 5.29 22.17
CA SER A 34 -5.30 5.65 21.88
C SER A 34 -4.97 5.44 20.41
N PHE A 35 -4.16 6.32 19.84
CA PHE A 35 -3.74 6.21 18.43
C PHE A 35 -3.11 4.86 18.14
N ALA A 36 -2.26 4.36 19.05
CA ALA A 36 -1.58 3.08 18.89
C ALA A 36 -2.55 1.89 18.86
N GLU A 37 -3.61 1.89 19.69
CA GLU A 37 -4.65 0.85 19.65
C GLU A 37 -5.44 0.88 18.35
N VAL A 38 -5.86 2.08 17.93
CA VAL A 38 -6.58 2.24 16.65
C VAL A 38 -5.70 1.83 15.47
N ALA A 39 -4.41 2.17 15.49
CA ALA A 39 -3.47 1.72 14.47
C ALA A 39 -3.37 0.19 14.43
N ARG A 40 -3.21 -0.48 15.58
CA ARG A 40 -3.18 -1.96 15.64
C ARG A 40 -4.45 -2.60 15.11
N ASN A 41 -5.60 -2.01 15.36
CA ASN A 41 -6.89 -2.59 14.98
C ASN A 41 -7.25 -2.32 13.52
N PHE A 42 -6.96 -1.14 13.01
CA PHE A 42 -7.46 -0.70 11.71
C PHE A 42 -6.38 -0.57 10.64
N SER A 43 -5.13 -0.19 10.99
CA SER A 43 -4.09 0.07 10.00
C SER A 43 -3.74 -1.16 9.17
N GLN A 44 -3.35 -0.93 7.93
CA GLN A 44 -2.77 -1.89 6.99
C GLN A 44 -1.32 -1.55 6.66
N GLY A 45 -0.75 -0.53 7.30
CA GLY A 45 0.67 -0.17 7.18
C GLY A 45 1.59 -1.16 7.87
N GLU A 46 2.85 -1.18 7.47
CA GLU A 46 3.87 -2.09 8.00
C GLU A 46 4.10 -1.91 9.51
N THR A 47 4.01 -0.68 10.00
CA THR A 47 4.20 -0.34 11.42
C THR A 47 2.93 -0.51 12.27
N ARG A 48 1.94 -1.24 11.77
CA ARG A 48 0.69 -1.53 12.49
C ARG A 48 0.95 -2.11 13.88
N ALA A 49 1.85 -3.08 13.98
CA ALA A 49 2.17 -3.77 15.23
C ALA A 49 2.79 -2.82 16.27
N GLU A 50 3.58 -1.84 15.79
CA GLU A 50 4.22 -0.79 16.59
C GLU A 50 3.28 0.41 16.87
N GLY A 51 1.97 0.25 16.66
CA GLY A 51 1.00 1.32 16.87
C GLY A 51 1.09 2.45 15.85
N GLY A 52 1.58 2.14 14.64
CA GLY A 52 1.70 3.08 13.52
C GLY A 52 2.95 3.96 13.57
N ALA A 53 3.93 3.68 14.44
CA ALA A 53 5.13 4.50 14.57
C ALA A 53 6.01 4.43 13.31
N LEU A 54 6.15 5.56 12.60
CA LEU A 54 7.02 5.67 11.42
C LEU A 54 8.43 6.16 11.78
N GLY A 55 8.57 6.96 12.84
CA GLY A 55 9.83 7.60 13.20
C GLY A 55 9.94 9.06 12.72
N TRP A 56 11.16 9.51 12.45
CA TRP A 56 11.48 10.90 12.10
C TRP A 56 11.55 11.08 10.59
N PHE A 57 10.83 12.09 10.07
CA PHE A 57 10.78 12.45 8.64
C PHE A 57 10.92 13.94 8.44
N ARG A 58 11.50 14.33 7.30
CA ARG A 58 11.39 15.66 6.74
C ARG A 58 10.08 15.74 5.96
N LEU A 59 9.57 16.95 5.75
CA LEU A 59 8.37 17.11 4.90
C LEU A 59 8.59 16.64 3.46
N GLU A 60 9.78 16.84 2.93
CA GLU A 60 10.14 16.45 1.55
C GLU A 60 10.17 14.92 1.35
N ASP A 61 10.44 14.15 2.41
CA ASP A 61 10.44 12.68 2.37
C ASP A 61 9.02 12.09 2.35
N LEU A 62 8.01 12.92 2.64
CA LEU A 62 6.61 12.52 2.65
C LEU A 62 5.99 12.67 1.25
N ALA A 63 4.98 11.83 0.96
CA ALA A 63 4.13 12.02 -0.20
C ALA A 63 3.53 13.44 -0.21
N PRO A 64 3.42 14.11 -1.37
CA PRO A 64 2.99 15.50 -1.46
C PRO A 64 1.70 15.81 -0.71
N GLU A 65 0.74 14.88 -0.73
CA GLU A 65 -0.57 15.02 -0.09
C GLU A 65 -0.49 15.04 1.43
N LEU A 66 0.57 14.45 2.02
CA LEU A 66 0.75 14.35 3.47
C LEU A 66 1.53 15.53 4.06
N ARG A 67 2.26 16.28 3.24
CA ARG A 67 3.16 17.37 3.69
C ARG A 67 2.40 18.47 4.43
N SER A 68 1.39 19.05 3.80
CA SER A 68 0.61 20.12 4.41
C SER A 68 -0.13 19.67 5.68
N PRO A 69 -0.80 18.49 5.73
CA PRO A 69 -1.37 17.97 6.96
C PRO A 69 -0.36 17.80 8.10
N VAL A 70 0.87 17.37 7.81
CA VAL A 70 1.92 17.20 8.82
C VAL A 70 2.47 18.55 9.30
N ASP A 71 2.74 19.47 8.38
CA ASP A 71 3.30 20.79 8.71
C ASP A 71 2.34 21.63 9.56
N ASN A 72 1.05 21.51 9.32
CA ASN A 72 -0.01 22.22 10.07
C ASN A 72 -0.56 21.42 11.25
N ALA A 73 0.01 20.24 11.56
CA ALA A 73 -0.50 19.40 12.64
C ALA A 73 -0.28 20.04 14.02
N VAL A 74 -1.28 19.89 14.86
CA VAL A 74 -1.12 20.16 16.30
C VAL A 74 -0.49 18.92 16.93
N LEU A 75 0.57 19.11 17.72
CA LEU A 75 1.27 18.00 18.37
C LEU A 75 0.32 17.17 19.23
N ASN A 76 0.45 15.84 19.10
CA ASN A 76 -0.35 14.84 19.81
C ASN A 76 -1.86 14.90 19.51
N VAL A 77 -2.26 15.56 18.42
CA VAL A 77 -3.64 15.58 17.93
C VAL A 77 -3.68 14.89 16.58
N PRO A 78 -4.47 13.82 16.40
CA PRO A 78 -4.62 13.18 15.10
C PRO A 78 -5.15 14.17 14.05
N THR A 79 -4.63 14.09 12.83
CA THR A 79 -5.17 14.84 11.68
C THR A 79 -6.56 14.32 11.30
N GLY A 80 -7.25 15.04 10.44
CA GLY A 80 -8.36 14.47 9.66
C GLY A 80 -7.86 13.35 8.74
N VAL A 81 -8.80 12.70 8.07
CA VAL A 81 -8.48 11.71 7.03
C VAL A 81 -7.87 12.45 5.84
N VAL A 82 -6.69 12.02 5.44
CA VAL A 82 -5.96 12.49 4.26
C VAL A 82 -5.99 11.40 3.19
N GLU A 83 -6.35 11.75 1.98
CA GLU A 83 -6.35 10.83 0.83
C GLU A 83 -5.08 11.02 0.00
N SER A 84 -4.47 9.90 -0.40
CA SER A 84 -3.36 9.87 -1.37
C SER A 84 -3.66 8.90 -2.51
N SER A 85 -2.76 8.80 -3.47
CA SER A 85 -2.82 7.80 -4.53
C SER A 85 -2.81 6.36 -4.00
N LEU A 86 -2.14 6.11 -2.87
CA LEU A 86 -1.98 4.78 -2.27
C LEU A 86 -3.15 4.38 -1.35
N GLY A 87 -3.83 5.35 -0.74
CA GLY A 87 -4.86 5.05 0.25
C GLY A 87 -5.28 6.24 1.09
N TYR A 88 -5.87 5.91 2.24
CA TYR A 88 -6.34 6.86 3.23
C TYR A 88 -5.43 6.82 4.47
N HIS A 89 -5.12 7.99 5.00
CA HIS A 89 -4.20 8.19 6.10
C HIS A 89 -4.83 9.00 7.21
N ILE A 90 -4.51 8.66 8.46
CA ILE A 90 -4.64 9.56 9.60
C ILE A 90 -3.24 9.65 10.22
N LEU A 91 -2.76 10.85 10.44
CA LEU A 91 -1.41 11.11 10.93
C LEU A 91 -1.47 11.68 12.34
N LEU A 92 -0.45 11.41 13.13
CA LEU A 92 -0.21 12.02 14.41
C LEU A 92 1.24 12.48 14.46
N VAL A 93 1.46 13.76 14.64
CA VAL A 93 2.79 14.31 14.92
C VAL A 93 2.98 14.31 16.43
N GLU A 94 3.86 13.44 16.92
CA GLU A 94 4.15 13.32 18.34
C GLU A 94 5.11 14.44 18.80
N GLU A 95 6.13 14.70 17.99
CA GLU A 95 7.22 15.62 18.33
C GLU A 95 7.80 16.25 17.07
N THR A 96 8.37 17.44 17.23
CA THR A 96 9.19 18.08 16.18
C THR A 96 10.53 18.47 16.76
N LYS A 97 11.60 18.38 15.96
CA LYS A 97 12.94 18.85 16.31
C LYS A 97 13.58 19.58 15.15
N LEU A 98 14.56 20.42 15.46
CA LEU A 98 15.44 21.05 14.47
C LEU A 98 16.79 20.32 14.49
N GLU A 99 17.22 19.79 13.34
CA GLU A 99 18.50 19.09 13.20
C GLU A 99 19.19 19.56 11.92
N ALA A 100 20.41 20.02 12.03
CA ALA A 100 21.18 20.59 10.91
C ALA A 100 20.46 21.70 10.13
N GLY A 101 19.59 22.48 10.78
CA GLY A 101 18.80 23.55 10.15
C GLY A 101 17.48 23.08 9.51
N GLU A 102 17.19 21.80 9.53
CA GLU A 102 15.98 21.22 8.99
C GLU A 102 15.01 20.77 10.10
N ARG A 103 13.70 20.96 9.85
CA ARG A 103 12.68 20.51 10.78
C ARG A 103 12.32 19.04 10.49
N LEU A 104 12.43 18.21 11.53
CA LEU A 104 12.04 16.82 11.52
C LEU A 104 10.76 16.64 12.34
N TYR A 105 9.91 15.73 11.88
CA TYR A 105 8.63 15.40 12.48
C TYR A 105 8.63 13.92 12.88
N LYS A 106 8.33 13.63 14.13
CA LYS A 106 8.10 12.26 14.60
C LYS A 106 6.65 11.89 14.37
N ILE A 107 6.43 10.96 13.44
CA ILE A 107 5.10 10.70 12.87
C ILE A 107 4.64 9.29 13.23
N HIS A 108 3.35 9.18 13.56
CA HIS A 108 2.60 7.94 13.56
C HIS A 108 1.55 7.98 12.47
N GLN A 109 1.18 6.81 11.92
CA GLN A 109 0.25 6.71 10.81
C GLN A 109 -0.73 5.55 11.00
N ILE A 110 -1.99 5.81 10.73
CA ILE A 110 -2.99 4.81 10.39
C ILE A 110 -3.17 4.87 8.88
N PHE A 111 -2.92 3.76 8.20
CA PHE A 111 -3.00 3.67 6.75
C PHE A 111 -3.98 2.58 6.32
N ILE A 112 -4.89 2.93 5.42
CA ILE A 112 -5.81 1.99 4.77
C ILE A 112 -5.56 2.06 3.28
N ARG A 113 -5.13 0.94 2.71
CA ARG A 113 -4.79 0.83 1.28
C ARG A 113 -6.05 0.92 0.42
N LYS A 114 -5.97 1.66 -0.68
CA LYS A 114 -6.89 1.53 -1.80
C LYS A 114 -6.58 0.27 -2.59
N MET A 115 -7.59 -0.29 -3.25
CA MET A 115 -7.34 -1.33 -4.26
C MET A 115 -6.54 -0.72 -5.40
N SER A 116 -5.35 -1.26 -5.66
CA SER A 116 -4.52 -0.83 -6.79
C SER A 116 -5.04 -1.39 -8.10
N PHE A 117 -4.64 -0.77 -9.23
CA PHE A 117 -4.92 -1.31 -10.56
C PHE A 117 -4.38 -2.74 -10.73
N ALA A 118 -3.19 -3.02 -10.21
CA ALA A 118 -2.57 -4.35 -10.28
C ALA A 118 -3.36 -5.40 -9.49
N ASP A 119 -3.84 -5.05 -8.28
CA ASP A 119 -4.67 -5.94 -7.47
C ASP A 119 -6.02 -6.22 -8.14
N TRP A 120 -6.66 -5.16 -8.69
CA TRP A 120 -7.90 -5.28 -9.42
C TRP A 120 -7.72 -6.14 -10.68
N LEU A 121 -6.68 -5.89 -11.48
CA LEU A 121 -6.39 -6.66 -12.66
C LEU A 121 -6.15 -8.14 -12.32
N THR A 122 -5.38 -8.41 -11.27
CA THR A 122 -5.15 -9.78 -10.77
C THR A 122 -6.47 -10.45 -10.41
N LEU A 123 -7.38 -9.72 -9.76
CA LEU A 123 -8.71 -10.25 -9.41
C LEU A 123 -9.53 -10.56 -10.67
N GLN A 124 -9.53 -9.68 -11.67
CA GLN A 124 -10.22 -9.91 -12.94
C GLN A 124 -9.64 -11.12 -13.67
N MET A 125 -8.31 -11.24 -13.73
CA MET A 125 -7.64 -12.37 -14.38
C MET A 125 -8.01 -13.73 -13.76
N LYS A 126 -8.29 -13.80 -12.46
CA LYS A 126 -8.74 -15.03 -11.81
C LYS A 126 -10.12 -15.49 -12.29
N THR A 127 -10.95 -14.58 -12.77
CA THR A 127 -12.31 -14.89 -13.25
C THR A 127 -12.33 -15.28 -14.73
N LEU A 128 -11.30 -14.91 -15.50
CA LEU A 128 -11.27 -15.17 -16.94
C LEU A 128 -11.06 -16.66 -17.26
N PRO A 129 -11.72 -17.18 -18.30
CA PRO A 129 -11.43 -18.50 -18.85
C PRO A 129 -10.12 -18.43 -19.68
N VAL A 130 -8.99 -18.74 -19.06
CA VAL A 130 -7.70 -18.77 -19.75
C VAL A 130 -7.40 -20.19 -20.21
N SER A 131 -7.12 -20.38 -21.51
CA SER A 131 -6.62 -21.61 -22.11
C SER A 131 -5.20 -21.42 -22.61
N ILE A 132 -4.29 -22.29 -22.20
CA ILE A 132 -2.92 -22.32 -22.69
C ILE A 132 -2.79 -23.41 -23.75
N ILE A 133 -2.37 -23.06 -24.95
CA ILE A 133 -2.24 -23.99 -26.08
C ILE A 133 -0.91 -24.78 -25.98
N SER A 134 0.05 -24.33 -25.19
CA SER A 134 1.32 -24.99 -24.98
C SER A 134 1.26 -26.10 -23.95
N ASP A 135 1.89 -27.25 -24.23
CA ASP A 135 2.01 -28.37 -23.28
C ASP A 135 3.03 -28.08 -22.17
N GLU A 136 3.88 -27.08 -22.35
CA GLU A 136 4.94 -26.71 -21.40
C GLU A 136 4.43 -25.83 -20.28
N TYR A 137 3.32 -25.11 -20.48
CA TYR A 137 2.80 -24.12 -19.57
C TYR A 137 1.41 -24.48 -19.05
N GLU A 138 1.06 -23.96 -17.87
CA GLU A 138 -0.28 -24.01 -17.30
C GLU A 138 -0.69 -22.66 -16.71
N TRP A 139 -1.99 -22.42 -16.69
CA TRP A 139 -2.58 -21.27 -16.04
C TRP A 139 -2.89 -21.58 -14.57
N ARG A 140 -2.21 -20.88 -13.67
CA ARG A 140 -2.50 -20.93 -12.22
C ARG A 140 -3.52 -19.87 -11.88
N ARG A 141 -4.77 -20.27 -11.80
CA ARG A 141 -5.88 -19.34 -11.57
C ARG A 141 -5.77 -18.59 -10.25
N GLU A 142 -5.38 -19.27 -9.17
CA GLU A 142 -5.29 -18.69 -7.84
C GLU A 142 -4.23 -17.57 -7.75
N GLU A 143 -3.14 -17.70 -8.49
CA GLU A 143 -2.06 -16.73 -8.55
C GLU A 143 -2.20 -15.76 -9.73
N ALA A 144 -3.18 -15.98 -10.63
CA ALA A 144 -3.38 -15.24 -11.88
C ALA A 144 -2.10 -15.14 -12.73
N ARG A 145 -1.38 -16.25 -12.86
CA ARG A 145 -0.12 -16.32 -13.61
C ARG A 145 0.03 -17.57 -14.46
N ILE A 146 0.91 -17.49 -15.45
CA ILE A 146 1.35 -18.63 -16.24
C ILE A 146 2.61 -19.21 -15.61
N GLU A 147 2.66 -20.52 -15.45
CA GLU A 147 3.83 -21.25 -14.95
C GLU A 147 4.21 -22.40 -15.87
N PHE A 148 5.47 -22.84 -15.79
CA PHE A 148 5.87 -24.11 -16.37
C PHE A 148 5.19 -25.28 -15.64
N ARG A 149 4.73 -26.28 -16.37
CA ARG A 149 4.23 -27.54 -15.80
C ARG A 149 5.33 -28.34 -15.12
N SER A 150 6.54 -28.30 -15.70
CA SER A 150 7.72 -28.96 -15.14
C SER A 150 8.22 -28.27 -13.89
N GLU A 151 8.38 -29.03 -12.80
CA GLU A 151 8.93 -28.54 -11.54
C GLU A 151 10.39 -28.09 -11.68
N GLU A 152 11.16 -28.79 -12.53
CA GLU A 152 12.53 -28.45 -12.85
C GLU A 152 12.62 -27.06 -13.49
N MET A 153 11.74 -26.76 -14.47
CA MET A 153 11.70 -25.47 -15.13
C MET A 153 11.21 -24.35 -14.20
N ARG A 154 10.26 -24.60 -13.31
CA ARG A 154 9.85 -23.65 -12.29
C ARG A 154 10.99 -23.29 -11.33
N THR A 155 11.75 -24.31 -10.93
CA THR A 155 12.91 -24.11 -10.05
C THR A 155 14.02 -23.31 -10.75
N PHE A 156 14.23 -23.58 -12.04
CA PHE A 156 15.20 -22.84 -12.85
C PHE A 156 14.78 -21.38 -13.03
N GLU A 157 13.51 -21.11 -13.36
CA GLU A 157 12.97 -19.76 -13.48
C GLU A 157 13.12 -18.97 -12.16
N LYS A 158 12.80 -19.61 -11.04
CA LYS A 158 12.96 -19.00 -9.73
C LYS A 158 14.39 -18.58 -9.44
N LYS A 159 15.35 -19.47 -9.71
CA LYS A 159 16.78 -19.16 -9.54
C LYS A 159 17.24 -18.02 -10.45
N LEU A 160 16.74 -17.96 -11.69
CA LEU A 160 17.03 -16.86 -12.61
C LEU A 160 16.52 -15.53 -12.08
N ARG A 161 15.29 -15.47 -11.55
CA ARG A 161 14.72 -14.24 -10.97
C ARG A 161 15.54 -13.79 -9.76
N GLU A 162 15.85 -14.69 -8.84
CA GLU A 162 16.67 -14.39 -7.65
C GLU A 162 18.07 -13.88 -8.03
N SER A 163 18.67 -14.41 -9.12
CA SER A 163 19.95 -13.92 -9.62
C SER A 163 19.86 -12.56 -10.31
N SER A 164 18.74 -12.27 -11.01
CA SER A 164 18.55 -10.99 -11.69
C SER A 164 18.21 -9.85 -10.72
N GLU A 165 17.55 -10.14 -9.60
CA GLU A 165 17.33 -9.15 -8.53
C GLU A 165 18.64 -8.73 -7.85
N SER A 166 19.66 -9.61 -7.86
CA SER A 166 20.99 -9.31 -7.31
C SER A 166 21.95 -8.65 -8.31
N ASP A 167 21.63 -8.64 -9.61
CA ASP A 167 22.47 -8.04 -10.67
C ASP A 167 21.59 -7.21 -11.64
N PRO A 168 21.52 -5.87 -11.43
CA PRO A 168 20.72 -4.99 -12.28
C PRO A 168 21.20 -4.90 -13.74
N THR A 169 22.35 -5.48 -14.10
CA THR A 169 22.85 -5.48 -15.50
C THR A 169 22.22 -6.54 -16.38
N LEU A 170 21.45 -7.49 -15.81
CA LEU A 170 20.78 -8.57 -16.54
C LEU A 170 19.34 -8.23 -17.00
N LEU A 171 18.93 -6.97 -16.86
CA LEU A 171 17.59 -6.51 -17.26
C LEU A 171 17.51 -5.93 -18.69
N PHE A 172 18.49 -6.25 -19.59
CA PHE A 172 18.50 -5.82 -21.00
C PHE A 172 18.77 -6.98 -21.94
#